data_c2b55e785dbe4970e9e1d466535fa063
#
_entry.id   c2b55e785dbe4970e9e1d466535fa063
#
_cell.length_a   1.000
_cell.length_b   1.000
_cell.length_c   1.000
_cell.angle_alpha   90.00
_cell.angle_beta   90.00
_cell.angle_gamma   90.00
#
_symmetry.space_group_name_H-M   'P 1'
#
loop_
_entity.id
_entity.type
_entity.pdbx_description
1 polymer ?
#
loop_
_entity_poly.entity_id
_entity_poly.type
_entity_poly.pdbx_seq_one_letter_code
_entity_poly.pdbx_strand_id
1 'polypeptide(L)'
;MRVRAERHRSGARLCVRRALLLALLTLWLAAQHMEAQLVPNLGGQRVGISAFQFLKIGVGARGVAMGEAFVAVTDDASSLFWNPAGLVQKMEDQVFVAHTEYVADIRHEYLGAMYHLTEADAVGISLTSLHMQDMEITTETQPLGTGRYFGFGDVGIGVSYARKMTDQFSFGATVRYVEETLDMLKMRSVMVDLGTYYWTGLGTARFAVVITNFGADVTPHGNLTQLDGTPVDDFQSFSLPTLFKLGFAMDPLLSDHQRLTTSVQLNHPNDNAENVRLGAEYAWQNTFFLRAGIKRTIGQRLLAADETSEESYMLGAGFRVTTEISTVTADYAFAQFGRLGGLHRFSLAFTF
;
A
#
# COMPACT_ATOMS: atom_id res chain seq x y z
N MET A 1 43.86 -41.01 3.98
CA MET A 1 43.77 -39.76 4.79
C MET A 1 42.67 -38.74 4.36
N ARG A 2 42.09 -38.82 3.16
CA ARG A 2 41.06 -37.85 2.70
C ARG A 2 39.64 -38.04 3.28
N VAL A 3 39.23 -39.24 3.62
CA VAL A 3 37.86 -39.58 4.11
C VAL A 3 37.58 -39.08 5.55
N ARG A 4 38.63 -38.82 6.36
CA ARG A 4 38.46 -38.31 7.73
C ARG A 4 38.19 -36.79 7.79
N ALA A 5 38.61 -36.01 6.79
CA ALA A 5 38.47 -34.57 6.74
C ALA A 5 37.06 -34.14 6.32
N GLU A 6 36.35 -34.93 5.50
CA GLU A 6 34.98 -34.60 5.05
C GLU A 6 33.94 -34.84 6.15
N ARG A 7 34.10 -35.85 7.00
CA ARG A 7 33.17 -36.06 8.14
C ARG A 7 33.24 -34.96 9.18
N HIS A 8 34.41 -34.32 9.38
CA HIS A 8 34.53 -33.20 10.33
C HIS A 8 33.87 -31.92 9.80
N ARG A 9 33.88 -31.67 8.48
CA ARG A 9 33.25 -30.50 7.88
C ARG A 9 31.72 -30.60 7.82
N SER A 10 31.17 -31.81 7.67
CA SER A 10 29.71 -32.02 7.69
C SER A 10 29.11 -31.87 9.09
N GLY A 11 29.82 -32.32 10.12
CA GLY A 11 29.41 -32.18 11.52
C GLY A 11 29.37 -30.72 12.00
N ALA A 12 30.39 -29.93 11.60
CA ALA A 12 30.44 -28.50 11.93
C ALA A 12 29.32 -27.71 11.30
N ARG A 13 28.98 -27.99 10.04
CA ARG A 13 27.84 -27.34 9.35
C ARG A 13 26.48 -27.70 9.95
N LEU A 14 26.33 -28.94 10.44
CA LEU A 14 25.09 -29.38 11.11
C LEU A 14 24.98 -28.72 12.51
N CYS A 15 26.08 -28.55 13.21
CA CYS A 15 26.13 -27.90 14.52
C CYS A 15 25.80 -26.40 14.41
N VAL A 16 26.32 -25.69 13.40
CA VAL A 16 26.03 -24.28 13.13
C VAL A 16 24.56 -24.09 12.72
N ARG A 17 23.99 -24.96 11.88
CA ARG A 17 22.56 -24.91 11.53
C ARG A 17 21.65 -25.12 12.73
N ARG A 18 21.99 -26.07 13.63
CA ARG A 18 21.23 -26.31 14.86
C ARG A 18 21.35 -25.15 15.85
N ALA A 19 22.52 -24.54 15.98
CA ALA A 19 22.71 -23.34 16.79
C ALA A 19 21.94 -22.14 16.26
N LEU A 20 21.89 -21.93 14.94
CA LEU A 20 21.10 -20.89 14.29
C LEU A 20 19.59 -21.10 14.49
N LEU A 21 19.11 -22.33 14.35
CA LEU A 21 17.70 -22.66 14.58
C LEU A 21 17.30 -22.48 16.05
N LEU A 22 18.19 -22.85 17.00
CA LEU A 22 17.96 -22.61 18.42
C LEU A 22 17.99 -21.12 18.77
N ALA A 23 18.89 -20.34 18.17
CA ALA A 23 18.94 -18.89 18.35
C ALA A 23 17.70 -18.20 17.78
N LEU A 24 17.19 -18.63 16.62
CA LEU A 24 15.94 -18.15 16.05
C LEU A 24 14.72 -18.53 16.90
N LEU A 25 14.70 -19.74 17.46
CA LEU A 25 13.64 -20.21 18.34
C LEU A 25 13.64 -19.45 19.67
N THR A 26 14.82 -19.15 20.24
CA THR A 26 14.94 -18.35 21.48
C THR A 26 14.58 -16.89 21.25
N LEU A 27 14.94 -16.30 20.10
CA LEU A 27 14.49 -14.96 19.70
C LEU A 27 12.96 -14.93 19.52
N TRP A 28 12.38 -15.95 18.91
CA TRP A 28 10.93 -16.05 18.72
C TRP A 28 10.17 -16.20 20.05
N LEU A 29 10.70 -17.01 20.99
CA LEU A 29 10.13 -17.17 22.34
C LEU A 29 10.32 -15.90 23.20
N ALA A 30 11.45 -15.19 23.06
CA ALA A 30 11.69 -13.92 23.76
C ALA A 30 10.76 -12.81 23.25
N ALA A 31 10.43 -12.80 21.95
CA ALA A 31 9.51 -11.84 21.36
C ALA A 31 8.06 -11.99 21.90
N GLN A 32 7.68 -13.16 22.40
CA GLN A 32 6.35 -13.39 22.99
C GLN A 32 6.15 -12.79 24.38
N HIS A 33 7.24 -12.42 25.07
CA HIS A 33 7.19 -11.85 26.42
C HIS A 33 7.57 -10.35 26.48
N MET A 34 7.87 -9.74 25.33
CA MET A 34 8.13 -8.29 25.29
C MET A 34 6.81 -7.53 25.15
N GLU A 35 6.17 -7.23 26.25
CA GLU A 35 5.21 -6.11 26.36
C GLU A 35 5.95 -4.76 26.39
N ALA A 36 6.98 -4.59 25.58
CA ALA A 36 7.66 -3.33 25.48
C ALA A 36 6.87 -2.42 24.54
N GLN A 37 6.16 -1.45 25.10
CA GLN A 37 5.75 -0.26 24.39
C GLN A 37 7.01 0.51 23.96
N LEU A 38 7.65 0.03 22.90
CA LEU A 38 8.85 0.66 22.34
C LEU A 38 8.54 1.96 21.58
N VAL A 39 7.26 2.21 21.29
CA VAL A 39 6.81 3.43 20.62
C VAL A 39 5.59 3.97 21.37
N PRO A 40 5.58 5.23 21.80
CA PRO A 40 4.38 5.85 22.37
C PRO A 40 3.24 5.79 21.34
N ASN A 41 2.02 5.50 21.79
CA ASN A 41 0.81 5.59 20.95
C ASN A 41 0.58 7.06 20.56
N LEU A 42 1.24 7.52 19.49
CA LEU A 42 1.17 8.90 19.04
C LEU A 42 -0.10 9.20 18.22
N GLY A 43 -0.73 8.19 17.59
CA GLY A 43 -1.88 8.37 16.70
C GLY A 43 -3.18 7.67 17.13
N GLY A 44 -3.14 6.74 18.06
CA GLY A 44 -4.22 5.76 18.35
C GLY A 44 -5.58 6.28 18.80
N GLN A 45 -5.78 7.58 18.97
CA GLN A 45 -7.05 8.15 19.44
C GLN A 45 -7.63 9.26 18.54
N ARG A 46 -7.09 9.44 17.33
CA ARG A 46 -7.50 10.51 16.41
C ARG A 46 -8.29 10.01 15.21
N VAL A 47 -9.03 8.94 15.37
CA VAL A 47 -9.85 8.35 14.30
C VAL A 47 -10.96 9.32 13.89
N GLY A 48 -11.13 9.54 12.57
CA GLY A 48 -12.23 10.33 12.01
C GLY A 48 -11.97 11.84 11.91
N ILE A 49 -10.74 12.31 12.11
CA ILE A 49 -10.39 13.75 12.03
C ILE A 49 -9.65 14.15 10.76
N SER A 50 -9.34 13.19 9.88
CA SER A 50 -8.65 13.47 8.62
C SER A 50 -9.61 13.37 7.44
N ALA A 51 -9.49 14.33 6.51
CA ALA A 51 -10.15 14.30 5.21
C ALA A 51 -9.46 13.32 4.24
N PHE A 52 -10.02 13.10 3.06
CA PHE A 52 -9.42 12.34 1.95
C PHE A 52 -8.96 10.92 2.33
N GLN A 53 -9.76 10.22 3.12
CA GLN A 53 -9.44 8.86 3.59
C GLN A 53 -9.24 7.85 2.46
N PHE A 54 -9.81 8.11 1.28
CA PHE A 54 -9.65 7.27 0.09
C PHE A 54 -8.18 7.12 -0.35
N LEU A 55 -7.31 8.07 -0.03
CA LEU A 55 -5.89 8.01 -0.33
C LEU A 55 -5.14 6.93 0.47
N LYS A 56 -5.76 6.35 1.50
CA LYS A 56 -5.20 5.21 2.26
C LYS A 56 -5.63 3.86 1.71
N ILE A 57 -6.57 3.82 0.75
CA ILE A 57 -6.99 2.58 0.09
C ILE A 57 -5.87 2.12 -0.84
N GLY A 58 -5.33 0.93 -0.60
CA GLY A 58 -4.24 0.38 -1.41
C GLY A 58 -4.62 0.17 -2.87
N VAL A 59 -3.73 0.55 -3.78
CA VAL A 59 -3.91 0.49 -5.24
C VAL A 59 -3.21 -0.74 -5.81
N GLY A 60 -3.90 -1.38 -6.75
CA GLY A 60 -3.37 -2.51 -7.50
C GLY A 60 -3.36 -3.83 -6.74
N ALA A 61 -3.70 -4.90 -7.43
CA ALA A 61 -3.84 -6.21 -6.84
C ALA A 61 -2.50 -6.76 -6.31
N ARG A 62 -1.37 -6.52 -6.99
CA ARG A 62 -0.04 -6.98 -6.58
C ARG A 62 0.35 -6.46 -5.19
N GLY A 63 0.29 -5.14 -4.98
CA GLY A 63 0.70 -4.51 -3.72
C GLY A 63 -0.22 -4.91 -2.55
N VAL A 64 -1.53 -4.96 -2.81
CA VAL A 64 -2.52 -5.34 -1.80
C VAL A 64 -2.40 -6.81 -1.41
N ALA A 65 -2.21 -7.72 -2.37
CA ALA A 65 -2.02 -9.14 -2.09
C ALA A 65 -0.79 -9.42 -1.20
N MET A 66 0.22 -8.54 -1.22
CA MET A 66 1.37 -8.58 -0.33
C MET A 66 1.11 -7.88 1.04
N GLY A 67 -0.15 -7.75 1.46
CA GLY A 67 -0.49 -7.10 2.73
C GLY A 67 -0.17 -5.61 2.74
N GLU A 68 0.01 -4.99 1.58
CA GLU A 68 0.47 -3.62 1.39
C GLU A 68 1.88 -3.35 1.98
N ALA A 69 2.66 -4.41 2.22
CA ALA A 69 4.08 -4.32 2.56
C ALA A 69 4.91 -4.13 1.28
N PHE A 70 4.73 -3.00 0.58
CA PHE A 70 5.11 -2.90 -0.81
C PHE A 70 6.07 -1.74 -1.14
N VAL A 71 6.31 -0.77 -0.24
CA VAL A 71 7.14 0.42 -0.54
C VAL A 71 8.61 0.11 -0.89
N ALA A 72 9.15 -1.02 -0.41
CA ALA A 72 10.49 -1.51 -0.74
C ALA A 72 10.49 -2.59 -1.84
N VAL A 73 9.32 -2.90 -2.43
CA VAL A 73 9.18 -3.93 -3.47
C VAL A 73 8.79 -3.32 -4.81
N THR A 74 8.03 -2.21 -4.78
CA THR A 74 7.46 -1.58 -5.96
C THR A 74 8.54 -1.21 -7.00
N ASP A 75 8.30 -1.64 -8.24
CA ASP A 75 9.21 -1.53 -9.37
C ASP A 75 8.45 -1.41 -10.72
N ASP A 76 7.18 -1.00 -10.64
CA ASP A 76 6.24 -0.86 -11.75
C ASP A 76 5.44 0.46 -11.63
N ALA A 77 4.51 0.75 -12.55
CA ALA A 77 3.73 2.00 -12.54
C ALA A 77 2.85 2.18 -11.29
N SER A 78 2.60 1.14 -10.49
CA SER A 78 1.95 1.29 -9.18
C SER A 78 2.83 2.05 -8.17
N SER A 79 4.13 2.24 -8.47
CA SER A 79 5.07 3.09 -7.71
C SER A 79 4.58 4.51 -7.56
N LEU A 80 3.81 5.03 -8.51
CA LEU A 80 3.15 6.35 -8.46
C LEU A 80 2.27 6.52 -7.21
N PHE A 81 1.78 5.43 -6.65
CA PHE A 81 1.00 5.40 -5.42
C PHE A 81 1.81 4.96 -4.21
N TRP A 82 2.62 3.88 -4.35
CA TRP A 82 3.27 3.24 -3.21
C TRP A 82 4.56 3.95 -2.76
N ASN A 83 5.43 4.27 -3.71
CA ASN A 83 6.72 4.92 -3.48
C ASN A 83 7.25 5.50 -4.81
N PRO A 84 7.23 6.80 -5.01
CA PRO A 84 7.66 7.40 -6.29
C PRO A 84 9.11 7.06 -6.65
N ALA A 85 10.01 6.78 -5.68
CA ALA A 85 11.37 6.34 -5.98
C ALA A 85 11.45 4.95 -6.65
N GLY A 86 10.35 4.20 -6.66
CA GLY A 86 10.21 2.92 -7.36
C GLY A 86 10.20 3.05 -8.89
N LEU A 87 9.83 4.21 -9.42
CA LEU A 87 9.71 4.46 -10.87
C LEU A 87 11.01 4.22 -11.65
N VAL A 88 12.17 4.38 -11.02
CA VAL A 88 13.49 4.20 -11.66
C VAL A 88 14.18 2.89 -11.30
N GLN A 89 13.45 1.91 -10.73
CA GLN A 89 14.00 0.61 -10.37
C GLN A 89 14.12 -0.34 -11.57
N LYS A 90 13.24 -0.18 -12.54
CA LYS A 90 13.28 -0.85 -13.84
C LYS A 90 13.15 0.20 -14.94
N MET A 91 13.82 -0.04 -16.05
CA MET A 91 13.81 0.84 -17.21
C MET A 91 12.75 0.34 -18.21
N GLU A 92 11.49 0.51 -17.85
CA GLU A 92 10.33 0.03 -18.59
C GLU A 92 9.23 1.08 -18.56
N ASP A 93 8.77 1.53 -19.72
CA ASP A 93 7.61 2.41 -19.80
C ASP A 93 6.33 1.60 -19.62
N GLN A 94 5.40 2.10 -18.82
CA GLN A 94 4.25 1.30 -18.43
C GLN A 94 2.99 2.15 -18.24
N VAL A 95 1.85 1.56 -18.67
CA VAL A 95 0.51 2.01 -18.29
C VAL A 95 -0.11 0.96 -17.36
N PHE A 96 -0.72 1.43 -16.30
CA PHE A 96 -1.29 0.60 -15.24
C PHE A 96 -2.73 1.03 -14.95
N VAL A 97 -3.62 0.07 -14.88
CA VAL A 97 -5.02 0.27 -14.46
C VAL A 97 -5.37 -0.69 -13.34
N ALA A 98 -6.15 -0.20 -12.37
CA ALA A 98 -6.64 -1.03 -11.29
C ALA A 98 -8.08 -0.67 -10.96
N HIS A 99 -8.87 -1.70 -10.63
CA HIS A 99 -10.25 -1.61 -10.21
C HIS A 99 -10.45 -2.39 -8.90
N THR A 100 -11.17 -1.78 -7.97
CA THR A 100 -11.53 -2.40 -6.70
C THR A 100 -13.02 -2.23 -6.45
N GLU A 101 -13.72 -3.33 -6.28
CA GLU A 101 -15.05 -3.32 -5.69
C GLU A 101 -14.87 -3.18 -4.18
N TYR A 102 -15.20 -2.01 -3.66
CA TYR A 102 -15.09 -1.69 -2.24
C TYR A 102 -16.40 -1.99 -1.52
N VAL A 103 -16.44 -1.76 -0.21
CA VAL A 103 -17.66 -1.97 0.60
C VAL A 103 -18.79 -1.04 0.15
N ALA A 104 -20.04 -1.47 0.34
CA ALA A 104 -21.25 -0.67 0.07
C ALA A 104 -21.36 -0.17 -1.39
N ASP A 105 -20.99 -1.02 -2.36
CA ASP A 105 -21.03 -0.72 -3.80
C ASP A 105 -20.19 0.51 -4.22
N ILE A 106 -19.26 0.92 -3.37
CA ILE A 106 -18.27 1.96 -3.69
C ILE A 106 -17.23 1.36 -4.63
N ARG A 107 -16.85 2.09 -5.67
CA ARG A 107 -15.81 1.70 -6.62
C ARG A 107 -14.59 2.57 -6.46
N HIS A 108 -13.44 1.93 -6.43
CA HIS A 108 -12.16 2.61 -6.41
C HIS A 108 -11.37 2.25 -7.66
N GLU A 109 -11.03 3.26 -8.44
CA GLU A 109 -10.37 3.12 -9.73
C GLU A 109 -9.06 3.89 -9.75
N TYR A 110 -8.08 3.32 -10.42
CA TYR A 110 -6.77 3.93 -10.56
C TYR A 110 -6.22 3.75 -11.96
N LEU A 111 -5.67 4.82 -12.50
CA LEU A 111 -4.92 4.85 -13.74
C LEU A 111 -3.55 5.47 -13.46
N GLY A 112 -2.48 4.83 -13.90
CA GLY A 112 -1.12 5.33 -13.83
C GLY A 112 -0.38 5.13 -15.14
N ALA A 113 0.47 6.08 -15.50
CA ALA A 113 1.39 5.95 -16.60
C ALA A 113 2.76 6.47 -16.18
N MET A 114 3.82 5.72 -16.50
CA MET A 114 5.19 6.12 -16.24
C MET A 114 6.01 6.07 -17.53
N TYR A 115 6.95 7.00 -17.63
CA TYR A 115 7.83 7.17 -18.77
C TYR A 115 9.26 7.52 -18.31
N HIS A 116 10.24 6.86 -18.89
CA HIS A 116 11.66 7.12 -18.62
C HIS A 116 12.17 8.20 -19.55
N LEU A 117 12.64 9.31 -18.97
CA LEU A 117 13.28 10.41 -19.70
C LEU A 117 14.73 10.07 -20.04
N THR A 118 15.42 9.39 -19.12
CA THR A 118 16.81 8.93 -19.23
C THR A 118 16.96 7.60 -18.45
N GLU A 119 18.15 7.02 -18.46
CA GLU A 119 18.47 5.84 -17.62
C GLU A 119 18.36 6.13 -16.10
N ALA A 120 18.40 7.40 -15.72
CA ALA A 120 18.36 7.82 -14.32
C ALA A 120 17.07 8.53 -13.92
N ASP A 121 16.28 9.02 -14.88
CA ASP A 121 15.13 9.88 -14.61
C ASP A 121 13.85 9.30 -15.17
N ALA A 122 12.80 9.26 -14.37
CA ALA A 122 11.46 8.89 -14.79
C ALA A 122 10.41 9.90 -14.31
N VAL A 123 9.36 10.03 -15.08
CA VAL A 123 8.16 10.81 -14.76
C VAL A 123 6.93 9.93 -14.81
N GLY A 124 5.88 10.37 -14.15
CA GLY A 124 4.62 9.67 -14.26
C GLY A 124 3.45 10.55 -13.87
N ILE A 125 2.27 10.10 -14.31
CA ILE A 125 0.99 10.72 -13.99
C ILE A 125 0.06 9.65 -13.44
N SER A 126 -0.76 10.02 -12.47
CA SER A 126 -1.75 9.13 -11.89
C SER A 126 -3.09 9.82 -11.73
N LEU A 127 -4.16 9.05 -11.87
CA LEU A 127 -5.53 9.41 -11.59
C LEU A 127 -6.13 8.37 -10.63
N THR A 128 -6.71 8.83 -9.54
CA THR A 128 -7.44 8.00 -8.57
C THR A 128 -8.87 8.51 -8.51
N SER A 129 -9.85 7.62 -8.52
CA SER A 129 -11.26 7.96 -8.33
C SER A 129 -11.91 7.00 -7.35
N LEU A 130 -12.65 7.54 -6.40
CA LEU A 130 -13.55 6.79 -5.53
C LEU A 130 -14.95 7.36 -5.72
N HIS A 131 -15.93 6.53 -6.04
CA HIS A 131 -17.30 6.96 -6.27
C HIS A 131 -18.30 5.87 -5.92
N MET A 132 -19.50 6.30 -5.62
CA MET A 132 -20.67 5.44 -5.45
C MET A 132 -21.81 5.92 -6.33
N GLN A 133 -22.84 5.09 -6.49
CA GLN A 133 -24.09 5.54 -7.11
C GLN A 133 -24.82 6.49 -6.17
N ASP A 134 -25.51 7.49 -6.75
CA ASP A 134 -26.32 8.41 -5.95
C ASP A 134 -27.35 7.65 -5.12
N MET A 135 -27.45 8.00 -3.84
CA MET A 135 -28.38 7.39 -2.89
C MET A 135 -29.57 8.30 -2.65
N GLU A 136 -30.76 7.71 -2.61
CA GLU A 136 -31.98 8.46 -2.33
C GLU A 136 -32.02 8.87 -0.86
N ILE A 137 -32.32 10.15 -0.62
CA ILE A 137 -32.47 10.70 0.73
C ILE A 137 -33.80 10.22 1.31
N THR A 138 -33.70 9.55 2.47
CA THR A 138 -34.87 9.13 3.25
C THR A 138 -34.99 9.95 4.52
N THR A 139 -36.20 10.12 5.03
CA THR A 139 -36.49 10.79 6.30
C THR A 139 -37.43 9.93 7.14
N GLU A 140 -37.58 10.24 8.42
CA GLU A 140 -38.54 9.54 9.30
C GLU A 140 -39.94 9.57 8.76
N THR A 141 -40.36 10.65 8.09
CA THR A 141 -41.68 10.83 7.50
C THR A 141 -41.80 10.29 6.07
N GLN A 142 -40.71 10.05 5.40
CA GLN A 142 -40.62 9.54 4.03
C GLN A 142 -39.57 8.40 3.94
N PRO A 143 -39.81 7.25 4.58
CA PRO A 143 -38.84 6.16 4.64
C PRO A 143 -38.65 5.43 3.30
N LEU A 144 -39.53 5.62 2.33
CA LEU A 144 -39.44 5.06 0.98
C LEU A 144 -38.69 5.96 -0.01
N GLY A 145 -38.26 7.13 0.44
CA GLY A 145 -37.52 8.10 -0.35
C GLY A 145 -38.23 9.46 -0.44
N THR A 146 -37.42 10.50 -0.58
CA THR A 146 -37.89 11.89 -0.73
C THR A 146 -37.94 12.37 -2.20
N GLY A 147 -37.46 11.52 -3.13
CA GLY A 147 -37.20 11.88 -4.53
C GLY A 147 -35.96 12.77 -4.72
N ARG A 148 -35.20 13.03 -3.65
CA ARG A 148 -33.92 13.73 -3.70
C ARG A 148 -32.80 12.74 -3.52
N TYR A 149 -31.67 12.99 -4.17
CA TYR A 149 -30.50 12.12 -4.15
C TYR A 149 -29.30 12.90 -3.62
N PHE A 150 -28.37 12.19 -2.97
CA PHE A 150 -27.05 12.71 -2.63
C PHE A 150 -25.97 11.81 -3.22
N GLY A 151 -24.86 12.41 -3.61
CA GLY A 151 -23.70 11.72 -4.16
C GLY A 151 -22.48 11.91 -3.29
N PHE A 152 -21.56 10.93 -3.38
CA PHE A 152 -20.23 10.97 -2.80
C PHE A 152 -19.21 10.59 -3.87
N GLY A 153 -18.12 11.35 -3.95
CA GLY A 153 -17.05 11.03 -4.88
C GLY A 153 -15.78 11.79 -4.61
N ASP A 154 -14.66 11.11 -4.80
CA ASP A 154 -13.31 11.61 -4.60
C ASP A 154 -12.51 11.45 -5.87
N VAL A 155 -11.68 12.42 -6.17
CA VAL A 155 -10.74 12.40 -7.30
C VAL A 155 -9.39 12.91 -6.85
N GLY A 156 -8.33 12.22 -7.30
CA GLY A 156 -6.95 12.63 -7.08
C GLY A 156 -6.14 12.54 -8.38
N ILE A 157 -5.41 13.61 -8.72
CA ILE A 157 -4.50 13.65 -9.87
C ILE A 157 -3.10 13.89 -9.34
N GLY A 158 -2.14 13.00 -9.68
CA GLY A 158 -0.75 13.10 -9.24
C GLY A 158 0.22 13.21 -10.42
N VAL A 159 1.26 14.02 -10.24
CA VAL A 159 2.42 14.07 -11.13
C VAL A 159 3.64 13.71 -10.31
N SER A 160 4.41 12.74 -10.79
CA SER A 160 5.56 12.18 -10.10
C SER A 160 6.83 12.35 -10.92
N TYR A 161 7.93 12.56 -10.20
CA TYR A 161 9.27 12.52 -10.74
C TYR A 161 10.16 11.67 -9.83
N ALA A 162 11.01 10.87 -10.42
CA ALA A 162 12.01 10.09 -9.70
C ALA A 162 13.35 10.17 -10.39
N ARG A 163 14.41 10.06 -9.57
CA ARG A 163 15.79 10.03 -10.04
C ARG A 163 16.61 8.98 -9.29
N LYS A 164 17.35 8.21 -10.07
CA LYS A 164 18.39 7.32 -9.59
C LYS A 164 19.65 8.17 -9.32
N MET A 165 19.93 8.47 -8.06
CA MET A 165 21.04 9.32 -7.63
C MET A 165 22.37 8.59 -7.68
N THR A 166 22.36 7.30 -7.34
CA THR A 166 23.49 6.38 -7.41
C THR A 166 22.97 4.98 -7.78
N ASP A 167 23.85 4.01 -8.03
CA ASP A 167 23.45 2.63 -8.29
C ASP A 167 22.66 1.99 -7.15
N GLN A 168 22.80 2.51 -5.94
CA GLN A 168 22.12 2.00 -4.75
C GLN A 168 20.98 2.88 -4.25
N PHE A 169 20.95 4.17 -4.60
CA PHE A 169 20.02 5.12 -4.01
C PHE A 169 19.20 5.87 -5.06
N SER A 170 17.88 5.85 -4.88
CA SER A 170 16.92 6.60 -5.68
C SER A 170 16.02 7.44 -4.78
N PHE A 171 15.58 8.57 -5.32
CA PHE A 171 14.65 9.50 -4.69
C PHE A 171 13.50 9.78 -5.67
N GLY A 172 12.30 9.97 -5.14
CA GLY A 172 11.13 10.35 -5.91
C GLY A 172 10.22 11.28 -5.13
N ALA A 173 9.47 12.09 -5.86
CA ALA A 173 8.48 13.00 -5.33
C ALA A 173 7.22 12.97 -6.20
N THR A 174 6.06 13.15 -5.57
CA THR A 174 4.76 13.31 -6.24
C THR A 174 4.10 14.56 -5.71
N VAL A 175 3.55 15.38 -6.60
CA VAL A 175 2.60 16.44 -6.25
C VAL A 175 1.23 15.97 -6.67
N ARG A 176 0.28 15.98 -5.73
CA ARG A 176 -1.09 15.48 -5.96
C ARG A 176 -2.10 16.57 -5.64
N TYR A 177 -3.02 16.80 -6.56
CA TYR A 177 -4.25 17.56 -6.33
C TYR A 177 -5.37 16.58 -6.01
N VAL A 178 -6.17 16.89 -4.99
CA VAL A 178 -7.31 16.07 -4.57
C VAL A 178 -8.55 16.92 -4.37
N GLU A 179 -9.69 16.34 -4.74
CA GLU A 179 -11.03 16.89 -4.47
C GLU A 179 -11.90 15.77 -3.88
N GLU A 180 -12.55 16.05 -2.75
CA GLU A 180 -13.56 15.21 -2.12
C GLU A 180 -14.90 15.96 -2.16
N THR A 181 -15.93 15.31 -2.62
CA THR A 181 -17.30 15.85 -2.71
C THR A 181 -18.22 14.96 -1.91
N LEU A 182 -18.91 15.55 -0.93
CA LEU A 182 -19.96 14.90 -0.16
C LEU A 182 -21.21 15.77 -0.25
N ASP A 183 -22.15 15.36 -1.09
CA ASP A 183 -23.36 16.13 -1.40
C ASP A 183 -23.02 17.56 -1.83
N MET A 184 -23.42 18.56 -1.04
CA MET A 184 -23.15 19.99 -1.30
C MET A 184 -21.78 20.47 -0.81
N LEU A 185 -21.07 19.64 -0.03
CA LEU A 185 -19.77 20.01 0.52
C LEU A 185 -18.63 19.55 -0.38
N LYS A 186 -17.62 20.40 -0.51
CA LYS A 186 -16.39 20.09 -1.24
C LYS A 186 -15.18 20.44 -0.44
N MET A 187 -14.17 19.57 -0.49
CA MET A 187 -12.84 19.82 0.03
C MET A 187 -11.81 19.67 -1.09
N ARG A 188 -10.81 20.52 -1.10
CA ARG A 188 -9.74 20.51 -2.11
C ARG A 188 -8.39 20.73 -1.44
N SER A 189 -7.39 19.99 -1.85
CA SER A 189 -6.04 20.17 -1.33
C SER A 189 -4.97 19.81 -2.36
N VAL A 190 -3.77 20.35 -2.11
CA VAL A 190 -2.55 19.92 -2.80
C VAL A 190 -1.64 19.27 -1.77
N MET A 191 -1.15 18.08 -2.10
CA MET A 191 -0.34 17.24 -1.24
C MET A 191 0.96 16.87 -1.92
N VAL A 192 1.95 16.53 -1.11
CA VAL A 192 3.25 16.05 -1.57
C VAL A 192 3.56 14.69 -0.97
N ASP A 193 4.00 13.76 -1.82
CA ASP A 193 4.59 12.50 -1.40
C ASP A 193 6.09 12.52 -1.69
N LEU A 194 6.88 12.00 -0.76
CA LEU A 194 8.33 11.87 -0.89
C LEU A 194 8.72 10.42 -0.62
N GLY A 195 9.56 9.87 -1.47
CA GLY A 195 10.01 8.49 -1.35
C GLY A 195 11.50 8.32 -1.59
N THR A 196 12.07 7.35 -0.91
CA THR A 196 13.45 6.90 -1.11
C THR A 196 13.46 5.38 -1.35
N TYR A 197 14.48 4.92 -2.03
CA TYR A 197 14.72 3.51 -2.27
C TYR A 197 16.21 3.25 -2.20
N TYR A 198 16.62 2.29 -1.37
CA TYR A 198 18.03 2.02 -1.13
C TYR A 198 18.35 0.51 -1.19
N TRP A 199 19.24 0.14 -2.09
CA TRP A 199 19.85 -1.18 -2.17
C TRP A 199 21.05 -1.27 -1.26
N THR A 200 21.03 -2.17 -0.27
CA THR A 200 22.05 -2.22 0.77
C THR A 200 23.40 -2.78 0.28
N GLY A 201 23.42 -3.42 -0.90
CA GLY A 201 24.58 -4.17 -1.40
C GLY A 201 24.76 -5.56 -0.72
N LEU A 202 23.90 -5.92 0.23
CA LEU A 202 23.91 -7.23 0.89
C LEU A 202 22.90 -8.17 0.19
N GLY A 203 23.35 -8.84 -0.86
CA GLY A 203 22.49 -9.65 -1.70
C GLY A 203 21.38 -8.80 -2.35
N THR A 204 20.12 -9.21 -2.17
CA THR A 204 18.96 -8.51 -2.69
C THR A 204 18.24 -7.63 -1.66
N ALA A 205 18.87 -7.41 -0.49
CA ALA A 205 18.27 -6.64 0.59
C ALA A 205 18.15 -5.16 0.24
N ARG A 206 16.96 -4.59 0.45
CA ARG A 206 16.63 -3.21 0.14
C ARG A 206 15.65 -2.63 1.15
N PHE A 207 15.72 -1.33 1.35
CA PHE A 207 14.75 -0.62 2.18
C PHE A 207 14.28 0.68 1.53
N ALA A 208 13.15 1.16 2.00
CA ALA A 208 12.51 2.36 1.52
C ALA A 208 11.91 3.15 2.69
N VAL A 209 11.97 4.47 2.58
CA VAL A 209 11.27 5.41 3.47
C VAL A 209 10.37 6.27 2.61
N VAL A 210 9.10 6.37 3.00
CA VAL A 210 8.11 7.13 2.25
C VAL A 210 7.27 7.96 3.23
N ILE A 211 7.03 9.21 2.87
CA ILE A 211 6.02 10.07 3.49
C ILE A 211 4.99 10.36 2.41
N THR A 212 3.70 10.09 2.69
CA THR A 212 2.62 10.34 1.73
C THR A 212 1.60 11.31 2.31
N ASN A 213 0.91 12.02 1.41
CA ASN A 213 -0.20 12.91 1.70
C ASN A 213 0.17 14.05 2.66
N PHE A 214 1.40 14.58 2.55
CA PHE A 214 1.84 15.72 3.35
C PHE A 214 1.32 17.03 2.73
N GLY A 215 0.67 17.88 3.56
CA GLY A 215 0.15 19.17 3.14
C GLY A 215 -0.54 19.91 4.27
N ALA A 216 -1.24 21.01 3.94
CA ALA A 216 -1.94 21.84 4.92
C ALA A 216 -3.34 21.28 5.23
N ASP A 217 -3.84 21.59 6.42
CA ASP A 217 -5.21 21.27 6.80
C ASP A 217 -6.23 21.89 5.84
N VAL A 218 -7.38 21.25 5.68
CA VAL A 218 -8.43 21.64 4.74
C VAL A 218 -9.75 21.88 5.47
N THR A 219 -10.47 22.89 5.04
CA THR A 219 -11.81 23.19 5.52
C THR A 219 -12.84 22.92 4.43
N PRO A 220 -13.95 22.23 4.73
CA PRO A 220 -15.05 22.05 3.78
C PRO A 220 -15.62 23.40 3.33
N HIS A 221 -16.09 23.43 2.08
CA HIS A 221 -16.79 24.58 1.51
C HIS A 221 -18.10 24.09 0.88
N GLY A 222 -19.19 24.82 1.14
CA GLY A 222 -20.49 24.51 0.56
C GLY A 222 -21.62 25.23 1.29
N ASN A 223 -22.82 25.14 0.77
CA ASN A 223 -24.00 25.78 1.32
C ASN A 223 -24.80 24.75 2.11
N LEU A 224 -24.59 24.68 3.42
CA LEU A 224 -25.44 23.92 4.32
C LEU A 224 -26.37 24.83 5.08
N THR A 225 -27.58 24.34 5.31
CA THR A 225 -28.59 25.01 6.13
C THR A 225 -29.04 24.07 7.23
N GLN A 226 -29.05 24.53 8.46
CA GLN A 226 -29.60 23.79 9.59
C GLN A 226 -31.10 23.53 9.40
N LEU A 227 -31.65 22.62 10.20
CA LEU A 227 -33.08 22.31 10.16
C LEU A 227 -33.98 23.52 10.47
N ASP A 228 -33.48 24.51 11.20
CA ASP A 228 -34.14 25.77 11.55
C ASP A 228 -34.04 26.85 10.43
N GLY A 229 -33.35 26.54 9.32
CA GLY A 229 -33.14 27.46 8.22
C GLY A 229 -31.90 28.35 8.36
N THR A 230 -31.11 28.20 9.41
CA THR A 230 -29.89 28.98 9.63
C THR A 230 -28.75 28.46 8.73
N PRO A 231 -28.05 29.31 7.95
CA PRO A 231 -26.88 28.90 7.21
C PRO A 231 -25.74 28.43 8.13
N VAL A 232 -24.99 27.42 7.69
CA VAL A 232 -23.76 26.99 8.36
C VAL A 232 -22.58 27.63 7.65
N ASP A 233 -21.96 28.62 8.29
CA ASP A 233 -20.85 29.38 7.71
C ASP A 233 -19.49 29.01 8.30
N ASP A 234 -19.45 28.25 9.40
CA ASP A 234 -18.23 27.85 10.11
C ASP A 234 -18.07 26.33 10.11
N PHE A 235 -17.12 25.85 9.32
CA PHE A 235 -16.78 24.44 9.23
C PHE A 235 -15.46 24.18 9.93
N GLN A 236 -15.39 23.06 10.66
CA GLN A 236 -14.17 22.59 11.27
C GLN A 236 -13.13 22.22 10.23
N SER A 237 -11.87 22.56 10.47
CA SER A 237 -10.73 22.14 9.67
C SER A 237 -10.37 20.68 9.94
N PHE A 238 -9.95 19.96 8.90
CA PHE A 238 -9.50 18.56 8.95
C PHE A 238 -8.05 18.46 8.51
N SER A 239 -7.28 17.61 9.21
CA SER A 239 -5.92 17.31 8.81
C SER A 239 -5.90 16.38 7.58
N LEU A 240 -4.78 16.36 6.85
CA LEU A 240 -4.57 15.40 5.78
C LEU A 240 -4.15 14.03 6.36
N PRO A 241 -4.43 12.89 5.67
CA PRO A 241 -4.12 11.56 6.15
C PRO A 241 -2.63 11.23 5.91
N THR A 242 -1.76 12.01 6.55
CA THR A 242 -0.30 11.87 6.40
C THR A 242 0.16 10.54 6.96
N LEU A 243 0.97 9.82 6.19
CA LEU A 243 1.42 8.48 6.53
C LEU A 243 2.93 8.35 6.29
N PHE A 244 3.67 8.05 7.36
CA PHE A 244 5.06 7.66 7.29
C PHE A 244 5.16 6.13 7.15
N LYS A 245 5.96 5.66 6.19
CA LYS A 245 6.15 4.24 5.88
C LYS A 245 7.63 3.91 5.86
N LEU A 246 8.01 2.86 6.56
CA LEU A 246 9.34 2.27 6.51
C LEU A 246 9.22 0.82 6.05
N GLY A 247 9.80 0.49 4.90
CA GLY A 247 9.76 -0.86 4.33
C GLY A 247 11.14 -1.47 4.21
N PHE A 248 11.20 -2.78 4.39
CA PHE A 248 12.37 -3.61 4.11
C PHE A 248 11.92 -4.80 3.26
N ALA A 249 12.71 -5.16 2.25
CA ALA A 249 12.46 -6.32 1.41
C ALA A 249 13.75 -7.04 1.05
N MET A 250 13.63 -8.34 0.78
CA MET A 250 14.72 -9.18 0.28
C MET A 250 14.17 -10.36 -0.52
N ASP A 251 15.01 -10.93 -1.37
CA ASP A 251 14.67 -12.12 -2.14
C ASP A 251 15.49 -13.32 -1.60
N PRO A 252 14.98 -14.06 -0.58
CA PRO A 252 15.68 -15.17 0.03
C PRO A 252 15.87 -16.37 -0.89
N LEU A 253 15.07 -16.47 -1.95
CA LEU A 253 15.24 -17.42 -3.04
C LEU A 253 15.27 -16.64 -4.35
N LEU A 254 16.38 -16.73 -5.06
CA LEU A 254 16.57 -16.16 -6.37
C LEU A 254 17.30 -17.17 -7.25
N SER A 255 16.65 -17.63 -8.31
CA SER A 255 17.19 -18.52 -9.34
C SER A 255 16.62 -18.14 -10.70
N ASP A 256 17.12 -18.73 -11.76
CA ASP A 256 16.65 -18.46 -13.14
C ASP A 256 15.14 -18.70 -13.34
N HIS A 257 14.56 -19.60 -12.54
CA HIS A 257 13.16 -20.02 -12.70
C HIS A 257 12.26 -19.62 -11.53
N GLN A 258 12.83 -19.25 -10.40
CA GLN A 258 12.07 -19.02 -9.17
C GLN A 258 12.61 -17.81 -8.40
N ARG A 259 11.71 -16.99 -7.91
CA ARG A 259 12.01 -15.90 -6.99
C ARG A 259 10.99 -15.89 -5.86
N LEU A 260 11.48 -15.80 -4.64
CA LEU A 260 10.64 -15.50 -3.48
C LEU A 260 11.07 -14.15 -2.94
N THR A 261 10.18 -13.18 -3.01
CA THR A 261 10.36 -11.86 -2.40
C THR A 261 9.60 -11.81 -1.08
N THR A 262 10.26 -11.40 -0.02
CA THR A 262 9.64 -11.16 1.30
C THR A 262 9.78 -9.71 1.69
N SER A 263 8.76 -9.15 2.31
CA SER A 263 8.75 -7.75 2.72
C SER A 263 8.11 -7.57 4.10
N VAL A 264 8.65 -6.63 4.86
CA VAL A 264 8.06 -6.11 6.09
C VAL A 264 7.97 -4.59 5.99
N GLN A 265 6.87 -4.03 6.47
CA GLN A 265 6.63 -2.58 6.44
C GLN A 265 5.99 -2.13 7.75
N LEU A 266 6.52 -1.05 8.30
CA LEU A 266 5.95 -0.31 9.41
C LEU A 266 5.26 0.93 8.86
N ASN A 267 4.02 1.14 9.27
CA ASN A 267 3.25 2.34 8.95
C ASN A 267 2.93 3.11 10.23
N HIS A 268 3.16 4.41 10.18
CA HIS A 268 2.84 5.36 11.24
C HIS A 268 1.92 6.45 10.67
N PRO A 269 0.58 6.25 10.75
CA PRO A 269 -0.41 7.26 10.36
C PRO A 269 -0.55 8.34 11.44
N ASN A 270 -0.90 9.56 11.03
CA ASN A 270 -1.17 10.65 11.98
C ASN A 270 -2.57 10.54 12.65
N ASP A 271 -3.46 9.73 12.09
CA ASP A 271 -4.89 9.64 12.46
C ASP A 271 -5.33 8.24 12.91
N ASN A 272 -4.41 7.30 13.07
CA ASN A 272 -4.72 5.93 13.48
C ASN A 272 -3.53 5.29 14.21
N ALA A 273 -3.71 4.10 14.74
CA ALA A 273 -2.64 3.32 15.37
C ALA A 273 -1.63 2.82 14.33
N GLU A 274 -0.38 2.68 14.78
CA GLU A 274 0.70 2.10 13.99
C GLU A 274 0.38 0.65 13.62
N ASN A 275 0.78 0.27 12.41
CA ASN A 275 0.59 -1.10 11.94
C ASN A 275 1.84 -1.64 11.26
N VAL A 276 2.01 -2.96 11.42
CA VAL A 276 3.04 -3.75 10.74
C VAL A 276 2.38 -4.58 9.67
N ARG A 277 3.02 -4.64 8.52
CA ARG A 277 2.57 -5.39 7.35
C ARG A 277 3.67 -6.36 6.93
N LEU A 278 3.27 -7.57 6.58
CA LEU A 278 4.16 -8.60 6.07
C LEU A 278 3.64 -9.08 4.74
N GLY A 279 4.53 -9.25 3.77
CA GLY A 279 4.19 -9.69 2.44
C GLY A 279 5.18 -10.71 1.88
N ALA A 280 4.69 -11.59 1.04
CA ALA A 280 5.47 -12.53 0.26
C ALA A 280 4.94 -12.64 -1.16
N GLU A 281 5.85 -12.65 -2.14
CA GLU A 281 5.57 -12.91 -3.55
C GLU A 281 6.45 -14.05 -4.02
N TYR A 282 5.84 -15.13 -4.50
CA TYR A 282 6.54 -16.21 -5.20
C TYR A 282 6.29 -16.07 -6.70
N ALA A 283 7.38 -15.96 -7.47
CA ALA A 283 7.35 -15.89 -8.93
C ALA A 283 7.95 -17.17 -9.53
N TRP A 284 7.20 -17.80 -10.43
CA TRP A 284 7.67 -18.96 -11.21
C TRP A 284 7.81 -18.59 -12.67
N GLN A 285 9.02 -18.74 -13.18
CA GLN A 285 9.42 -18.38 -14.55
C GLN A 285 9.10 -16.95 -14.96
N ASN A 286 8.97 -16.02 -14.01
CA ASN A 286 8.46 -14.66 -14.20
C ASN A 286 7.11 -14.58 -14.96
N THR A 287 6.37 -15.68 -15.01
CA THR A 287 5.09 -15.82 -15.70
C THR A 287 3.93 -15.93 -14.70
N PHE A 288 4.08 -16.76 -13.67
CA PHE A 288 3.06 -16.97 -12.65
C PHE A 288 3.52 -16.41 -11.33
N PHE A 289 2.60 -15.75 -10.63
CA PHE A 289 2.87 -15.11 -9.34
C PHE A 289 1.83 -15.54 -8.32
N LEU A 290 2.28 -15.94 -7.13
CA LEU A 290 1.43 -16.18 -5.97
C LEU A 290 1.85 -15.23 -4.86
N ARG A 291 0.88 -14.64 -4.19
CA ARG A 291 1.12 -13.60 -3.18
C ARG A 291 0.29 -13.84 -1.94
N ALA A 292 0.88 -13.54 -0.80
CA ALA A 292 0.19 -13.55 0.48
C ALA A 292 0.69 -12.40 1.35
N GLY A 293 -0.19 -11.85 2.15
CA GLY A 293 0.15 -10.77 3.06
C GLY A 293 -0.78 -10.70 4.26
N ILE A 294 -0.28 -10.07 5.30
CA ILE A 294 -1.03 -9.78 6.52
C ILE A 294 -0.76 -8.35 6.99
N LYS A 295 -1.78 -7.75 7.61
CA LYS A 295 -1.71 -6.45 8.27
C LYS A 295 -2.10 -6.62 9.73
N ARG A 296 -1.31 -6.01 10.64
CA ARG A 296 -1.58 -6.05 12.08
C ARG A 296 -1.28 -4.71 12.73
N THR A 297 -2.17 -4.28 13.59
CA THR A 297 -1.95 -3.11 14.45
C THR A 297 -0.96 -3.48 15.56
N ILE A 298 -0.06 -2.58 15.93
CA ILE A 298 0.90 -2.79 17.02
C ILE A 298 0.13 -2.98 18.33
N GLY A 299 0.50 -3.99 19.10
CA GLY A 299 -0.23 -4.41 20.32
C GLY A 299 -1.17 -5.59 20.11
N GLN A 300 -1.48 -5.97 18.87
CA GLN A 300 -2.27 -7.15 18.55
C GLN A 300 -1.38 -8.39 18.35
N ARG A 301 -1.89 -9.59 18.68
CA ARG A 301 -1.17 -10.83 18.42
C ARG A 301 -1.10 -11.12 16.91
N LEU A 302 0.08 -11.49 16.44
CA LEU A 302 0.38 -11.66 15.01
C LEU A 302 -0.54 -12.68 14.30
N LEU A 303 -0.96 -13.74 15.00
CA LEU A 303 -1.73 -14.86 14.44
C LEU A 303 -3.12 -15.01 15.08
N ALA A 304 -3.53 -14.15 16.01
CA ALA A 304 -4.86 -14.21 16.58
C ALA A 304 -5.88 -13.56 15.62
N ALA A 305 -7.03 -14.20 15.44
CA ALA A 305 -8.19 -13.52 14.90
C ALA A 305 -8.61 -12.47 15.93
N ASP A 306 -8.49 -11.20 15.56
CA ASP A 306 -8.90 -10.10 16.43
C ASP A 306 -10.21 -9.53 15.87
N GLU A 307 -11.23 -9.51 16.70
CA GLU A 307 -12.55 -8.97 16.34
C GLU A 307 -12.53 -7.45 16.11
N THR A 308 -11.41 -6.78 16.49
CA THR A 308 -11.24 -5.33 16.36
C THR A 308 -10.51 -4.91 15.07
N SER A 309 -9.87 -5.85 14.35
CA SER A 309 -9.18 -5.57 13.08
C SER A 309 -10.00 -6.02 11.90
N GLU A 310 -10.50 -5.07 11.11
CA GLU A 310 -11.27 -5.38 9.91
C GLU A 310 -10.40 -5.97 8.79
N GLU A 311 -9.16 -5.50 8.60
CA GLU A 311 -8.24 -6.03 7.60
C GLU A 311 -7.27 -7.04 8.22
N SER A 312 -7.32 -8.30 7.79
CA SER A 312 -6.51 -9.35 8.42
C SER A 312 -5.51 -10.03 7.50
N TYR A 313 -5.95 -10.68 6.44
CA TYR A 313 -5.10 -11.36 5.47
C TYR A 313 -5.51 -11.05 4.04
N MET A 314 -4.53 -11.13 3.16
CA MET A 314 -4.68 -10.84 1.74
C MET A 314 -3.98 -11.92 0.94
N LEU A 315 -4.60 -12.36 -0.14
CA LEU A 315 -4.07 -13.37 -1.06
C LEU A 315 -4.20 -12.85 -2.48
N GLY A 316 -3.32 -13.30 -3.36
CA GLY A 316 -3.42 -12.91 -4.76
C GLY A 316 -2.65 -13.82 -5.69
N ALA A 317 -3.00 -13.69 -6.97
CA ALA A 317 -2.34 -14.36 -8.06
C ALA A 317 -2.10 -13.38 -9.20
N GLY A 318 -1.06 -13.65 -10.01
CA GLY A 318 -0.75 -12.85 -11.19
C GLY A 318 -0.27 -13.72 -12.32
N PHE A 319 -0.49 -13.23 -13.51
CA PHE A 319 -0.04 -13.87 -14.75
C PHE A 319 0.54 -12.83 -15.69
N ARG A 320 1.71 -13.13 -16.27
CA ARG A 320 2.43 -12.26 -17.21
C ARG A 320 2.58 -12.93 -18.55
N VAL A 321 2.24 -12.22 -19.61
CA VAL A 321 2.46 -12.61 -21.00
C VAL A 321 3.37 -11.59 -21.66
N THR A 322 4.49 -12.08 -22.18
CA THR A 322 5.40 -11.25 -22.98
C THR A 322 5.23 -11.61 -24.45
N THR A 323 4.96 -10.60 -25.27
CA THR A 323 4.91 -10.68 -26.72
C THR A 323 6.13 -9.97 -27.30
N GLU A 324 6.30 -9.97 -28.62
CA GLU A 324 7.39 -9.25 -29.30
C GLU A 324 7.31 -7.72 -29.14
N ILE A 325 6.11 -7.19 -28.84
CA ILE A 325 5.85 -5.74 -28.83
C ILE A 325 5.64 -5.21 -27.40
N SER A 326 5.08 -6.02 -26.52
CA SER A 326 4.67 -5.57 -25.18
C SER A 326 4.59 -6.73 -24.19
N THR A 327 4.66 -6.40 -22.91
CA THR A 327 4.38 -7.32 -21.80
C THR A 327 3.09 -6.90 -21.10
N VAL A 328 2.17 -7.84 -20.96
CA VAL A 328 0.91 -7.62 -20.21
C VAL A 328 0.96 -8.45 -18.93
N THR A 329 0.75 -7.80 -17.81
CA THR A 329 0.61 -8.47 -16.51
C THR A 329 -0.80 -8.24 -15.98
N ALA A 330 -1.50 -9.33 -15.65
CA ALA A 330 -2.83 -9.31 -15.03
C ALA A 330 -2.72 -9.87 -13.61
N ASP A 331 -3.24 -9.14 -12.65
CA ASP A 331 -3.20 -9.52 -11.24
C ASP A 331 -4.59 -9.47 -10.62
N TYR A 332 -4.82 -10.40 -9.71
CA TYR A 332 -6.00 -10.47 -8.86
C TYR A 332 -5.60 -10.54 -7.39
N ALA A 333 -6.36 -9.86 -6.53
CA ALA A 333 -6.21 -9.95 -5.09
C ALA A 333 -7.56 -10.06 -4.40
N PHE A 334 -7.56 -10.87 -3.35
CA PHE A 334 -8.60 -10.96 -2.35
C PHE A 334 -8.09 -10.42 -1.02
N ALA A 335 -8.85 -9.54 -0.37
CA ALA A 335 -8.54 -9.03 0.96
C ALA A 335 -9.73 -9.28 1.89
N GLN A 336 -9.48 -9.92 3.03
CA GLN A 336 -10.49 -10.15 4.06
C GLN A 336 -10.68 -8.88 4.89
N PHE A 337 -11.89 -8.33 4.88
CA PHE A 337 -12.30 -7.13 5.61
C PHE A 337 -13.24 -7.43 6.78
N GLY A 338 -13.02 -8.51 7.47
CA GLY A 338 -13.74 -8.87 8.68
C GLY A 338 -15.26 -8.87 8.48
N ARG A 339 -15.97 -8.03 9.24
CA ARG A 339 -17.43 -7.88 9.18
C ARG A 339 -17.94 -7.26 7.87
N LEU A 340 -17.08 -6.57 7.15
CA LEU A 340 -17.42 -5.94 5.87
C LEU A 340 -17.29 -6.90 4.68
N GLY A 341 -16.92 -8.17 4.92
CA GLY A 341 -16.79 -9.20 3.89
C GLY A 341 -15.43 -9.24 3.21
N GLY A 342 -15.39 -9.74 1.99
CA GLY A 342 -14.18 -9.84 1.19
C GLY A 342 -14.17 -8.81 0.07
N LEU A 343 -13.02 -8.18 -0.18
CA LEU A 343 -12.81 -7.23 -1.27
C LEU A 343 -12.06 -7.89 -2.41
N HIS A 344 -12.50 -7.63 -3.62
CA HIS A 344 -11.90 -8.12 -4.86
C HIS A 344 -11.22 -6.98 -5.60
N ARG A 345 -9.97 -7.21 -6.03
CA ARG A 345 -9.18 -6.23 -6.76
C ARG A 345 -8.59 -6.84 -8.02
N PHE A 346 -8.65 -6.10 -9.09
CA PHE A 346 -8.09 -6.45 -10.38
C PHE A 346 -7.13 -5.36 -10.83
N SER A 347 -6.02 -5.74 -11.43
CA SER A 347 -5.13 -4.79 -12.08
C SER A 347 -4.49 -5.36 -13.34
N LEU A 348 -4.24 -4.46 -14.29
CA LEU A 348 -3.55 -4.73 -15.55
C LEU A 348 -2.41 -3.74 -15.71
N ALA A 349 -1.25 -4.26 -16.11
CA ALA A 349 -0.09 -3.46 -16.48
C ALA A 349 0.34 -3.79 -17.91
N PHE A 350 0.53 -2.75 -18.69
CA PHE A 350 1.00 -2.82 -20.08
C PHE A 350 2.38 -2.18 -20.13
N THR A 351 3.40 -2.98 -20.40
CA THR A 351 4.81 -2.56 -20.47
C THR A 351 5.29 -2.57 -21.92
N PHE A 352 6.01 -1.50 -22.30
CA PHE A 352 6.48 -1.28 -23.67
C PHE A 352 8.01 -1.20 -23.73
#